data_2f26a68a80d87dc6324b6f0266790161
#
_entry.id   2f26a68a80d87dc6324b6f0266790161
#
_cell.length_a   1.000
_cell.length_b   1.000
_cell.length_c   1.000
_cell.angle_alpha   90.00
_cell.angle_beta   90.00
_cell.angle_gamma   90.00
#
_symmetry.space_group_name_H-M   'P 1'
#
loop_
_entity.id
_entity.type
_entity.pdbx_description
1 polymer ?
#
loop_
_entity_poly.entity_id
_entity_poly.type
_entity_poly.pdbx_seq_one_letter_code
_entity_poly.pdbx_strand_id
1 'polypeptide(L)'
;MVIREEDTITAIATAPGESGIGIVRISGLCAISIAARVFRSVSGKSLEQLPDRRMNYGHITNPDDGETIDEVFVVAMKAPYTYTREDVVEIHCHGGNAAVRNILELIVEAGARVAEPGEFTKRAFLNGRIDLSQAEAVMDIIHSKSDMGLKTAVSQLEGGLSRYLDEIKDKLLSIMAGVEASIDFPEHDIEEQTRETLLEDTRQAVDMVERLLATSSGGRIVREGLKTVIIGKPNVGKSSLLNALLRENRAIVTEVPGTTRDVIEEYINLKGIPLRLMDTAGLRETDDLVESIGVEKTRVYMENADLVLLVLDAARPLSKEDRAILDIIKDKRSIVLINKTDLEIRLDEREITDRYPEWPVIHMSLVQDRGLDALEDTIYNLVFSDGIRSSDAVMVTRVRHEDCLKRAKRSLGDAIRAMKGGLPVDLVSIDIKAALEALGEITGDNITEEIVDRIFADFCIGK
;
A
#
# COMPACT_ATOMS: atom_id res chain seq x y z
N MET A 1 -15.10 14.07 17.05
CA MET A 1 -16.47 14.01 16.48
C MET A 1 -17.09 12.72 16.97
N VAL A 2 -18.07 12.78 17.86
CA VAL A 2 -18.76 11.56 18.31
C VAL A 2 -19.46 11.02 17.08
N ILE A 3 -19.05 9.82 16.59
CA ILE A 3 -19.84 9.10 15.60
C ILE A 3 -21.21 8.94 16.27
N ARG A 4 -22.22 9.60 15.73
CA ARG A 4 -23.57 9.36 16.17
C ARG A 4 -23.88 7.95 15.71
N GLU A 5 -23.89 7.01 16.66
CA GLU A 5 -24.17 5.57 16.43
C GLU A 5 -25.50 5.32 15.68
N GLU A 6 -26.25 6.37 15.37
CA GLU A 6 -27.61 6.32 14.82
C GLU A 6 -27.74 6.90 13.40
N ASP A 7 -26.68 7.50 12.79
CA ASP A 7 -26.83 8.08 11.46
C ASP A 7 -26.64 7.06 10.33
N THR A 8 -27.36 7.27 9.24
CA THR A 8 -27.23 6.46 8.02
C THR A 8 -26.49 7.26 6.96
N ILE A 9 -25.44 6.66 6.39
CA ILE A 9 -24.59 7.28 5.37
C ILE A 9 -24.86 6.73 3.99
N THR A 10 -24.57 7.54 2.97
CA THR A 10 -24.68 7.17 1.57
C THR A 10 -23.55 7.75 0.75
N ALA A 11 -23.10 7.03 -0.28
CA ALA A 11 -22.16 7.54 -1.27
C ALA A 11 -22.22 6.77 -2.58
N ILE A 12 -21.65 7.36 -3.64
CA ILE A 12 -21.35 6.66 -4.89
C ILE A 12 -20.15 5.75 -4.66
N ALA A 13 -20.32 4.45 -4.89
CA ALA A 13 -19.30 3.43 -4.64
C ALA A 13 -18.48 3.05 -5.88
N THR A 14 -18.89 3.49 -7.07
CA THR A 14 -18.18 3.28 -8.34
C THR A 14 -17.29 4.48 -8.67
N ALA A 15 -16.27 4.25 -9.51
CA ALA A 15 -15.42 5.34 -9.98
C ALA A 15 -16.25 6.40 -10.75
N PRO A 16 -15.90 7.69 -10.67
CA PRO A 16 -16.55 8.74 -11.42
C PRO A 16 -16.30 8.56 -12.92
N GLY A 17 -17.30 8.91 -13.75
CA GLY A 17 -17.24 8.82 -15.20
C GLY A 17 -18.42 8.05 -15.77
N GLU A 18 -18.51 7.98 -17.11
CA GLU A 18 -19.54 7.22 -17.81
C GLU A 18 -19.19 5.73 -17.81
N SER A 19 -20.11 4.90 -17.32
CA SER A 19 -19.95 3.45 -17.25
C SER A 19 -21.29 2.73 -17.47
N GLY A 20 -21.26 1.43 -17.71
CA GLY A 20 -22.49 0.64 -17.84
C GLY A 20 -23.27 0.51 -16.54
N ILE A 21 -22.60 0.59 -15.38
CA ILE A 21 -23.20 0.42 -14.05
C ILE A 21 -22.64 1.46 -13.10
N GLY A 22 -23.53 2.15 -12.35
CA GLY A 22 -23.23 2.96 -11.19
C GLY A 22 -23.79 2.31 -9.93
N ILE A 23 -23.13 2.48 -8.79
CA ILE A 23 -23.60 1.94 -7.51
C ILE A 23 -23.67 3.08 -6.49
N VAL A 24 -24.85 3.27 -5.90
CA VAL A 24 -25.05 4.09 -4.71
C VAL A 24 -25.20 3.16 -3.51
N ARG A 25 -24.32 3.33 -2.52
CA ARG A 25 -24.29 2.51 -1.29
C ARG A 25 -24.84 3.31 -0.13
N ILE A 26 -25.60 2.64 0.73
CA ILE A 26 -26.20 3.19 1.96
C ILE A 26 -25.80 2.25 3.09
N SER A 27 -25.39 2.77 4.25
CA SER A 27 -25.07 1.99 5.45
C SER A 27 -25.58 2.68 6.72
N GLY A 28 -26.15 1.91 7.63
CA GLY A 28 -26.65 2.39 8.91
C GLY A 28 -28.00 1.77 9.28
N LEU A 29 -28.49 2.06 10.49
CA LEU A 29 -29.72 1.49 11.04
C LEU A 29 -30.97 1.72 10.17
N CYS A 30 -31.02 2.86 9.45
CA CYS A 30 -32.13 3.23 8.60
C CYS A 30 -31.90 2.93 7.11
N ALA A 31 -30.83 2.23 6.73
CA ALA A 31 -30.46 2.05 5.32
C ALA A 31 -31.59 1.42 4.48
N ILE A 32 -32.23 0.36 5.00
CA ILE A 32 -33.31 -0.34 4.28
C ILE A 32 -34.57 0.51 4.21
N SER A 33 -34.96 1.19 5.30
CA SER A 33 -36.15 2.03 5.34
C SER A 33 -36.03 3.30 4.47
N ILE A 34 -34.83 3.89 4.41
CA ILE A 34 -34.54 5.03 3.52
C ILE A 34 -34.64 4.60 2.06
N ALA A 35 -33.97 3.49 1.67
CA ALA A 35 -34.04 2.98 0.31
C ALA A 35 -35.45 2.56 -0.10
N ALA A 36 -36.26 2.03 0.83
CA ALA A 36 -37.65 1.64 0.55
C ALA A 36 -38.55 2.83 0.18
N ARG A 37 -38.21 4.06 0.59
CA ARG A 37 -39.00 5.27 0.23
C ARG A 37 -38.92 5.58 -1.27
N VAL A 38 -37.77 5.32 -1.87
CA VAL A 38 -37.49 5.69 -3.27
C VAL A 38 -37.56 4.51 -4.23
N PHE A 39 -37.39 3.27 -3.76
CA PHE A 39 -37.42 2.08 -4.58
C PHE A 39 -38.81 1.49 -4.75
N ARG A 40 -39.17 1.16 -5.99
CA ARG A 40 -40.42 0.48 -6.35
C ARG A 40 -40.09 -0.83 -7.06
N SER A 41 -40.27 -1.93 -6.36
CA SER A 41 -40.08 -3.27 -6.94
C SER A 41 -41.16 -3.62 -7.95
N VAL A 42 -40.80 -4.26 -9.05
CA VAL A 42 -41.74 -4.82 -10.04
C VAL A 42 -42.68 -5.85 -9.39
N SER A 43 -42.27 -6.52 -8.33
CA SER A 43 -43.11 -7.46 -7.58
C SER A 43 -44.21 -6.79 -6.72
N GLY A 44 -44.20 -5.46 -6.59
CA GLY A 44 -45.11 -4.68 -5.76
C GLY A 44 -44.84 -4.79 -4.25
N LYS A 45 -43.81 -5.52 -3.82
CA LYS A 45 -43.41 -5.66 -2.41
C LYS A 45 -42.48 -4.53 -1.98
N SER A 46 -42.59 -4.07 -0.75
CA SER A 46 -41.60 -3.15 -0.15
C SER A 46 -40.23 -3.82 -0.03
N LEU A 47 -39.13 -3.05 -0.12
CA LEU A 47 -37.76 -3.54 0.03
C LEU A 47 -37.56 -4.31 1.36
N GLU A 48 -38.23 -3.89 2.44
CA GLU A 48 -38.20 -4.54 3.76
C GLU A 48 -38.75 -5.98 3.73
N GLN A 49 -39.65 -6.28 2.79
CA GLN A 49 -40.31 -7.57 2.61
C GLN A 49 -39.59 -8.46 1.60
N LEU A 50 -38.62 -7.92 0.89
CA LEU A 50 -37.83 -8.66 -0.12
C LEU A 50 -36.75 -9.52 0.57
N PRO A 51 -36.34 -10.61 -0.09
CA PRO A 51 -35.32 -11.49 0.45
C PRO A 51 -33.97 -10.77 0.65
N ASP A 52 -33.33 -11.02 1.80
CA ASP A 52 -31.99 -10.55 2.13
C ASP A 52 -30.95 -11.08 1.12
N ARG A 53 -29.99 -10.25 0.74
CA ARG A 53 -28.86 -10.56 -0.19
C ARG A 53 -29.30 -11.09 -1.56
N ARG A 54 -30.45 -10.63 -2.06
CA ARG A 54 -30.91 -10.90 -3.43
C ARG A 54 -31.05 -9.62 -4.20
N MET A 55 -30.67 -9.67 -5.45
CA MET A 55 -30.93 -8.59 -6.41
C MET A 55 -32.43 -8.52 -6.71
N ASN A 56 -33.00 -7.35 -6.49
CA ASN A 56 -34.41 -7.09 -6.72
C ASN A 56 -34.54 -6.04 -7.81
N TYR A 57 -35.20 -6.40 -8.88
CA TYR A 57 -35.46 -5.52 -10.01
C TYR A 57 -36.59 -4.56 -9.74
N GLY A 58 -36.42 -3.30 -10.15
CA GLY A 58 -37.40 -2.25 -9.97
C GLY A 58 -36.93 -0.90 -10.50
N HIS A 59 -37.55 0.14 -10.00
CA HIS A 59 -37.31 1.52 -10.42
C HIS A 59 -37.03 2.39 -9.19
N ILE A 60 -36.15 3.38 -9.37
CA ILE A 60 -36.03 4.49 -8.43
C ILE A 60 -37.01 5.57 -8.90
N THR A 61 -37.90 5.96 -8.00
CA THR A 61 -38.92 6.98 -8.26
C THR A 61 -38.84 8.07 -7.22
N ASN A 62 -38.97 9.31 -7.66
CA ASN A 62 -39.09 10.44 -6.75
C ASN A 62 -40.43 10.32 -6.02
N PRO A 63 -40.43 10.28 -4.67
CA PRO A 63 -41.67 10.13 -3.89
C PRO A 63 -42.63 11.33 -4.00
N ASP A 64 -42.15 12.53 -4.34
CA ASP A 64 -42.95 13.76 -4.35
C ASP A 64 -43.80 13.92 -5.62
N ASP A 65 -43.27 13.57 -6.77
CA ASP A 65 -43.93 13.73 -8.06
C ASP A 65 -44.19 12.41 -8.81
N GLY A 66 -43.60 11.31 -8.32
CA GLY A 66 -43.75 9.98 -8.94
C GLY A 66 -42.87 9.77 -10.20
N GLU A 67 -41.99 10.71 -10.54
CA GLU A 67 -41.11 10.58 -11.68
C GLU A 67 -40.15 9.41 -11.52
N THR A 68 -40.01 8.59 -12.56
CA THR A 68 -39.02 7.51 -12.58
C THR A 68 -37.65 8.06 -12.99
N ILE A 69 -36.65 7.93 -12.12
CA ILE A 69 -35.27 8.37 -12.33
C ILE A 69 -34.50 7.35 -13.13
N ASP A 70 -34.61 6.06 -12.73
CA ASP A 70 -33.86 4.99 -13.38
C ASP A 70 -34.48 3.61 -13.11
N GLU A 71 -34.15 2.67 -13.97
CA GLU A 71 -34.43 1.23 -13.83
C GLU A 71 -33.22 0.56 -13.20
N VAL A 72 -33.39 -0.14 -12.07
CA VAL A 72 -32.31 -0.53 -11.19
C VAL A 72 -32.43 -1.94 -10.64
N PHE A 73 -31.29 -2.47 -10.17
CA PHE A 73 -31.29 -3.58 -9.22
C PHE A 73 -30.92 -3.09 -7.82
N VAL A 74 -31.66 -3.52 -6.81
CA VAL A 74 -31.40 -3.18 -5.41
C VAL A 74 -31.14 -4.44 -4.60
N VAL A 75 -30.06 -4.39 -3.79
CA VAL A 75 -29.67 -5.44 -2.84
C VAL A 75 -29.70 -4.87 -1.44
N ALA A 76 -30.56 -5.44 -0.57
CA ALA A 76 -30.54 -5.16 0.85
C ALA A 76 -29.78 -6.28 1.58
N MET A 77 -28.89 -5.90 2.48
CA MET A 77 -28.05 -6.80 3.27
C MET A 77 -28.18 -6.41 4.74
N LYS A 78 -28.71 -7.33 5.55
CA LYS A 78 -28.94 -7.10 6.98
C LYS A 78 -27.71 -7.39 7.83
N ALA A 79 -27.52 -6.57 8.85
CA ALA A 79 -26.52 -6.77 9.89
C ALA A 79 -26.62 -8.18 10.53
N PRO A 80 -25.52 -8.73 11.09
CA PRO A 80 -24.16 -8.20 11.16
C PRO A 80 -23.24 -8.67 10.00
N TYR A 81 -23.74 -9.48 9.07
CA TYR A 81 -22.92 -10.08 7.99
C TYR A 81 -22.81 -9.18 6.77
N THR A 82 -22.42 -7.90 6.96
CA THR A 82 -22.29 -6.87 5.94
C THR A 82 -20.88 -6.27 5.95
N TYR A 83 -20.59 -5.35 5.04
CA TYR A 83 -19.28 -4.71 4.99
C TYR A 83 -18.99 -3.89 6.26
N THR A 84 -19.97 -3.13 6.75
CA THR A 84 -19.84 -2.27 7.91
C THR A 84 -20.32 -2.91 9.23
N ARG A 85 -20.88 -4.13 9.18
CA ARG A 85 -21.69 -4.78 10.22
C ARG A 85 -22.98 -4.03 10.57
N GLU A 86 -23.37 -3.03 9.78
CA GLU A 86 -24.66 -2.36 9.82
C GLU A 86 -25.56 -2.91 8.71
N ASP A 87 -26.83 -2.46 8.65
CA ASP A 87 -27.65 -2.70 7.47
C ASP A 87 -27.07 -1.95 6.27
N VAL A 88 -26.92 -2.62 5.14
CA VAL A 88 -26.36 -2.06 3.92
C VAL A 88 -27.32 -2.26 2.77
N VAL A 89 -27.51 -1.21 1.96
CA VAL A 89 -28.25 -1.28 0.69
C VAL A 89 -27.34 -0.81 -0.43
N GLU A 90 -27.32 -1.56 -1.54
CA GLU A 90 -26.69 -1.14 -2.79
C GLU A 90 -27.74 -1.01 -3.88
N ILE A 91 -27.73 0.15 -4.54
CA ILE A 91 -28.58 0.48 -5.68
C ILE A 91 -27.68 0.46 -6.92
N HIS A 92 -27.86 -0.53 -7.75
CA HIS A 92 -27.15 -0.71 -9.02
C HIS A 92 -28.00 -0.07 -10.12
N CYS A 93 -27.56 1.09 -10.60
CA CYS A 93 -28.21 1.91 -11.61
C CYS A 93 -27.36 2.01 -12.89
N HIS A 94 -27.85 2.71 -13.90
CA HIS A 94 -27.01 3.07 -15.03
C HIS A 94 -25.91 4.04 -14.62
N GLY A 95 -24.67 3.83 -15.11
CA GLY A 95 -23.47 4.55 -14.70
C GLY A 95 -23.31 5.94 -15.31
N GLY A 96 -24.39 6.58 -15.75
CA GLY A 96 -24.39 7.97 -16.21
C GLY A 96 -24.29 8.94 -15.02
N ASN A 97 -23.47 9.99 -15.13
CA ASN A 97 -23.25 10.96 -14.05
C ASN A 97 -24.56 11.57 -13.50
N ALA A 98 -25.55 11.83 -14.36
CA ALA A 98 -26.84 12.39 -13.97
C ALA A 98 -27.68 11.38 -13.16
N ALA A 99 -27.77 10.12 -13.64
CA ALA A 99 -28.56 9.09 -12.99
C ALA A 99 -28.02 8.80 -11.57
N VAL A 100 -26.72 8.56 -11.46
CA VAL A 100 -26.07 8.25 -10.15
C VAL A 100 -26.21 9.41 -9.17
N ARG A 101 -26.02 10.66 -9.62
CA ARG A 101 -26.16 11.86 -8.80
C ARG A 101 -27.60 12.05 -8.33
N ASN A 102 -28.58 11.95 -9.23
CA ASN A 102 -30.00 12.14 -8.86
C ASN A 102 -30.46 11.08 -7.86
N ILE A 103 -29.99 9.82 -8.00
CA ILE A 103 -30.28 8.77 -7.01
C ILE A 103 -29.64 9.10 -5.66
N LEU A 104 -28.39 9.58 -5.62
CA LEU A 104 -27.73 10.00 -4.39
C LEU A 104 -28.50 11.12 -3.71
N GLU A 105 -28.90 12.16 -4.47
CA GLU A 105 -29.67 13.30 -3.96
C GLU A 105 -30.99 12.83 -3.32
N LEU A 106 -31.76 11.96 -4.00
CA LEU A 106 -32.99 11.39 -3.45
C LEU A 106 -32.77 10.60 -2.14
N ILE A 107 -31.68 9.85 -2.04
CA ILE A 107 -31.33 9.11 -0.82
C ILE A 107 -30.99 10.07 0.33
N VAL A 108 -30.30 11.18 0.02
CA VAL A 108 -30.02 12.23 1.02
C VAL A 108 -31.29 12.92 1.48
N GLU A 109 -32.19 13.28 0.55
CA GLU A 109 -33.52 13.86 0.87
C GLU A 109 -34.38 12.88 1.67
N ALA A 110 -34.24 11.57 1.43
CA ALA A 110 -34.92 10.54 2.19
C ALA A 110 -34.37 10.36 3.63
N GLY A 111 -33.25 11.02 3.99
CA GLY A 111 -32.73 11.11 5.35
C GLY A 111 -31.36 10.48 5.59
N ALA A 112 -30.63 10.08 4.55
CA ALA A 112 -29.23 9.68 4.70
C ALA A 112 -28.31 10.93 4.65
N ARG A 113 -27.13 10.83 5.27
CA ARG A 113 -26.05 11.82 5.15
C ARG A 113 -25.02 11.34 4.13
N VAL A 114 -24.43 12.26 3.38
CA VAL A 114 -23.27 11.92 2.52
C VAL A 114 -22.12 11.44 3.40
N ALA A 115 -21.52 10.32 3.02
CA ALA A 115 -20.38 9.73 3.72
C ALA A 115 -19.11 10.59 3.57
N GLU A 116 -18.31 10.61 4.62
CA GLU A 116 -16.95 11.14 4.59
C GLU A 116 -15.99 10.19 3.86
N PRO A 117 -14.78 10.64 3.43
CA PRO A 117 -13.78 9.74 2.89
C PRO A 117 -13.50 8.56 3.82
N GLY A 118 -13.49 7.34 3.26
CA GLY A 118 -13.21 6.12 4.02
C GLY A 118 -14.24 5.70 5.09
N GLU A 119 -15.39 6.38 5.21
CA GLU A 119 -16.30 6.19 6.34
C GLU A 119 -16.90 4.79 6.42
N PHE A 120 -17.18 4.13 5.30
CA PHE A 120 -17.68 2.74 5.32
C PHE A 120 -16.61 1.78 5.89
N THR A 121 -15.35 1.96 5.51
CA THR A 121 -14.24 1.13 6.04
C THR A 121 -13.93 1.49 7.49
N LYS A 122 -14.03 2.76 7.86
CA LYS A 122 -13.92 3.22 9.26
C LYS A 122 -14.97 2.56 10.14
N ARG A 123 -16.24 2.49 9.69
CA ARG A 123 -17.32 1.78 10.40
C ARG A 123 -17.04 0.27 10.48
N ALA A 124 -16.52 -0.35 9.42
CA ALA A 124 -16.10 -1.74 9.46
C ALA A 124 -15.02 -2.01 10.52
N PHE A 125 -14.06 -1.09 10.69
CA PHE A 125 -13.05 -1.12 11.75
C PHE A 125 -13.65 -0.91 13.12
N LEU A 126 -14.42 0.13 13.32
CA LEU A 126 -15.05 0.46 14.62
C LEU A 126 -16.02 -0.62 15.11
N ASN A 127 -16.75 -1.26 14.19
CA ASN A 127 -17.64 -2.37 14.46
C ASN A 127 -16.89 -3.72 14.59
N GLY A 128 -15.56 -3.72 14.59
CA GLY A 128 -14.71 -4.89 14.82
C GLY A 128 -14.80 -5.96 13.73
N ARG A 129 -15.17 -5.58 12.48
CA ARG A 129 -15.12 -6.52 11.35
C ARG A 129 -13.69 -6.75 10.87
N ILE A 130 -12.92 -5.69 10.82
CA ILE A 130 -11.51 -5.65 10.39
C ILE A 130 -10.71 -4.82 11.37
N ASP A 131 -9.42 -5.11 11.51
CA ASP A 131 -8.49 -4.25 12.24
C ASP A 131 -7.94 -3.13 11.33
N LEU A 132 -7.11 -2.24 11.91
CA LEU A 132 -6.61 -1.08 11.18
C LEU A 132 -5.66 -1.47 10.04
N SER A 133 -4.82 -2.51 10.20
CA SER A 133 -3.93 -2.99 9.14
C SER A 133 -4.71 -3.57 7.96
N GLN A 134 -5.82 -4.26 8.24
CA GLN A 134 -6.75 -4.77 7.24
C GLN A 134 -7.53 -3.64 6.56
N ALA A 135 -7.94 -2.59 7.30
CA ALA A 135 -8.56 -1.42 6.72
C ALA A 135 -7.63 -0.71 5.73
N GLU A 136 -6.37 -0.52 6.11
CA GLU A 136 -5.34 0.05 5.22
C GLU A 136 -5.13 -0.81 3.96
N ALA A 137 -5.21 -2.14 4.09
CA ALA A 137 -5.07 -3.08 2.98
C ALA A 137 -6.18 -2.93 1.92
N VAL A 138 -7.40 -2.49 2.30
CA VAL A 138 -8.48 -2.20 1.33
C VAL A 138 -8.02 -1.16 0.31
N MET A 139 -7.34 -0.10 0.75
CA MET A 139 -6.80 0.93 -0.16
C MET A 139 -5.63 0.41 -0.98
N ASP A 140 -4.78 -0.42 -0.37
CA ASP A 140 -3.64 -1.00 -1.07
C ASP A 140 -4.09 -1.94 -2.21
N ILE A 141 -5.21 -2.65 -2.06
CA ILE A 141 -5.85 -3.44 -3.13
C ILE A 141 -6.31 -2.53 -4.27
N ILE A 142 -7.00 -1.42 -3.96
CA ILE A 142 -7.55 -0.49 -4.96
C ILE A 142 -6.43 0.18 -5.76
N HIS A 143 -5.33 0.55 -5.08
CA HIS A 143 -4.22 1.29 -5.68
C HIS A 143 -3.10 0.39 -6.18
N SER A 144 -3.22 -0.92 -6.07
CA SER A 144 -2.18 -1.86 -6.48
C SER A 144 -1.77 -1.67 -7.93
N LYS A 145 -0.45 -1.63 -8.18
CA LYS A 145 0.15 -1.41 -9.50
C LYS A 145 0.82 -2.68 -10.05
N SER A 146 0.85 -3.75 -9.26
CA SER A 146 1.44 -5.03 -9.66
C SER A 146 0.71 -6.21 -9.01
N ASP A 147 0.85 -7.40 -9.61
CA ASP A 147 0.27 -8.64 -9.07
C ASP A 147 0.84 -8.97 -7.69
N MET A 148 2.13 -8.67 -7.45
CA MET A 148 2.75 -8.87 -6.14
C MET A 148 2.16 -7.91 -5.11
N GLY A 149 1.97 -6.63 -5.46
CA GLY A 149 1.30 -5.64 -4.61
C GLY A 149 -0.12 -6.07 -4.26
N LEU A 150 -0.88 -6.53 -5.25
CA LEU A 150 -2.23 -7.03 -5.04
C LEU A 150 -2.25 -8.25 -4.10
N LYS A 151 -1.39 -9.25 -4.34
CA LYS A 151 -1.30 -10.44 -3.46
C LYS A 151 -0.93 -10.07 -2.03
N THR A 152 0.03 -9.16 -1.84
CA THR A 152 0.44 -8.68 -0.52
C THR A 152 -0.72 -7.97 0.18
N ALA A 153 -1.44 -7.09 -0.51
CA ALA A 153 -2.58 -6.37 0.05
C ALA A 153 -3.75 -7.32 0.39
N VAL A 154 -4.03 -8.33 -0.46
CA VAL A 154 -5.03 -9.36 -0.16
C VAL A 154 -4.64 -10.17 1.08
N SER A 155 -3.38 -10.62 1.19
CA SER A 155 -2.89 -11.34 2.36
C SER A 155 -3.02 -10.51 3.65
N GLN A 156 -2.76 -9.20 3.59
CA GLN A 156 -2.98 -8.29 4.72
C GLN A 156 -4.47 -8.15 5.06
N LEU A 157 -5.35 -8.00 4.05
CA LEU A 157 -6.80 -7.95 4.27
C LEU A 157 -7.34 -9.23 4.89
N GLU A 158 -6.77 -10.38 4.55
CA GLU A 158 -7.09 -11.68 5.16
C GLU A 158 -6.50 -11.85 6.58
N GLY A 159 -5.83 -10.81 7.10
CA GLY A 159 -5.27 -10.79 8.46
C GLY A 159 -3.90 -11.49 8.58
N GLY A 160 -3.13 -11.61 7.50
CA GLY A 160 -1.81 -12.23 7.55
C GLY A 160 -0.86 -11.51 8.52
N LEU A 161 -0.80 -10.17 8.45
CA LEU A 161 0.02 -9.36 9.36
C LEU A 161 -0.52 -9.42 10.80
N SER A 162 -1.82 -9.32 10.97
CA SER A 162 -2.47 -9.32 12.29
C SER A 162 -2.19 -10.61 13.05
N ARG A 163 -2.38 -11.77 12.40
CA ARG A 163 -2.06 -13.07 13.01
C ARG A 163 -0.61 -13.17 13.46
N TYR A 164 0.32 -12.71 12.63
CA TYR A 164 1.76 -12.73 13.01
C TYR A 164 2.05 -11.80 14.19
N LEU A 165 1.41 -10.62 14.23
CA LEU A 165 1.51 -9.70 15.37
C LEU A 165 0.89 -10.29 16.64
N ASP A 166 -0.24 -10.99 16.52
CA ASP A 166 -0.89 -11.65 17.64
C ASP A 166 0.00 -12.75 18.24
N GLU A 167 0.72 -13.54 17.42
CA GLU A 167 1.71 -14.50 17.91
C GLU A 167 2.82 -13.82 18.75
N ILE A 168 3.29 -12.63 18.33
CA ILE A 168 4.26 -11.87 19.10
C ILE A 168 3.63 -11.34 20.39
N LYS A 169 2.43 -10.77 20.34
CA LYS A 169 1.70 -10.24 21.50
C LYS A 169 1.44 -11.34 22.53
N ASP A 170 1.00 -12.54 22.11
CA ASP A 170 0.76 -13.68 22.99
C ASP A 170 2.03 -14.10 23.73
N LYS A 171 3.17 -14.10 23.03
CA LYS A 171 4.47 -14.37 23.63
C LYS A 171 4.85 -13.29 24.66
N LEU A 172 4.63 -12.00 24.35
CA LEU A 172 4.91 -10.90 25.28
C LEU A 172 3.99 -10.94 26.51
N LEU A 173 2.71 -11.30 26.33
CA LEU A 173 1.78 -11.50 27.44
C LEU A 173 2.21 -12.66 28.33
N SER A 174 2.72 -13.76 27.78
CA SER A 174 3.29 -14.87 28.55
C SER A 174 4.51 -14.44 29.35
N ILE A 175 5.39 -13.62 28.78
CA ILE A 175 6.55 -13.02 29.47
C ILE A 175 6.05 -12.13 30.62
N MET A 176 5.06 -11.26 30.40
CA MET A 176 4.49 -10.42 31.45
C MET A 176 3.90 -11.22 32.60
N ALA A 177 3.15 -12.29 32.30
CA ALA A 177 2.61 -13.17 33.31
C ALA A 177 3.73 -13.84 34.15
N GLY A 178 4.85 -14.22 33.51
CA GLY A 178 6.03 -14.75 34.20
C GLY A 178 6.71 -13.70 35.10
N VAL A 179 6.78 -12.44 34.65
CA VAL A 179 7.28 -11.31 35.43
C VAL A 179 6.41 -11.05 36.66
N GLU A 180 5.09 -10.98 36.48
CA GLU A 180 4.13 -10.76 37.58
C GLU A 180 4.20 -11.90 38.63
N ALA A 181 4.26 -13.16 38.16
CA ALA A 181 4.40 -14.31 39.04
C ALA A 181 5.70 -14.25 39.87
N SER A 182 6.81 -13.75 39.28
CA SER A 182 8.08 -13.58 40.00
C SER A 182 8.02 -12.48 41.07
N ILE A 183 7.18 -11.46 40.88
CA ILE A 183 6.97 -10.38 41.86
C ILE A 183 6.10 -10.88 43.04
N ASP A 184 5.04 -11.65 42.73
CA ASP A 184 4.07 -12.10 43.74
C ASP A 184 4.63 -13.24 44.61
N PHE A 185 5.57 -14.05 44.14
CA PHE A 185 6.13 -15.21 44.83
C PHE A 185 7.67 -15.19 44.92
N PRO A 186 8.28 -14.24 45.64
CA PRO A 186 9.74 -14.07 45.70
C PRO A 186 10.48 -15.14 46.52
N GLU A 187 9.78 -16.03 47.23
CA GLU A 187 10.39 -16.98 48.19
C GLU A 187 10.86 -18.32 47.57
N HIS A 188 10.74 -18.50 46.26
CA HIS A 188 11.19 -19.72 45.62
C HIS A 188 12.53 -19.51 44.89
N ASP A 189 13.48 -20.49 45.08
CA ASP A 189 14.78 -20.59 44.36
C ASP A 189 14.67 -20.71 42.81
N ILE A 190 13.58 -20.18 42.26
CA ILE A 190 13.20 -20.25 40.82
C ILE A 190 13.70 -19.01 40.05
N GLU A 191 14.23 -18.00 40.73
CA GLU A 191 14.54 -16.69 40.12
C GLU A 191 15.52 -16.80 38.95
N GLU A 192 16.60 -17.59 39.06
CA GLU A 192 17.62 -17.63 38.01
C GLU A 192 17.15 -18.40 36.79
N GLN A 193 16.47 -19.53 36.97
CA GLN A 193 15.94 -20.37 35.89
C GLN A 193 14.73 -19.70 35.19
N THR A 194 13.89 -18.98 35.94
CA THR A 194 12.79 -18.18 35.40
C THR A 194 13.34 -17.00 34.60
N ARG A 195 14.38 -16.34 35.07
CA ARG A 195 15.03 -15.21 34.40
C ARG A 195 15.69 -15.62 33.08
N GLU A 196 16.35 -16.77 33.03
CA GLU A 196 16.92 -17.30 31.79
C GLU A 196 15.83 -17.61 30.75
N THR A 197 14.70 -18.19 31.17
CA THR A 197 13.55 -18.47 30.31
C THR A 197 12.93 -17.19 29.77
N LEU A 198 12.68 -16.20 30.64
CA LEU A 198 12.14 -14.90 30.23
C LEU A 198 13.09 -14.18 29.25
N LEU A 199 14.40 -14.27 29.49
CA LEU A 199 15.40 -13.70 28.59
C LEU A 199 15.38 -14.36 27.21
N GLU A 200 15.28 -15.69 27.17
CA GLU A 200 15.22 -16.44 25.91
C GLU A 200 13.93 -16.15 25.14
N ASP A 201 12.78 -16.13 25.84
CA ASP A 201 11.48 -15.78 25.21
C ASP A 201 11.48 -14.36 24.67
N THR A 202 12.09 -13.40 25.40
CA THR A 202 12.23 -12.02 24.93
C THR A 202 13.12 -11.93 23.68
N ARG A 203 14.22 -12.71 23.61
CA ARG A 203 15.06 -12.78 22.40
C ARG A 203 14.28 -13.32 21.20
N GLN A 204 13.49 -14.39 21.40
CA GLN A 204 12.66 -14.93 20.33
C GLN A 204 11.62 -13.92 19.84
N ALA A 205 11.03 -13.10 20.74
CA ALA A 205 10.15 -12.00 20.35
C ALA A 205 10.90 -10.94 19.53
N VAL A 206 12.13 -10.59 19.89
CA VAL A 206 12.99 -9.68 19.10
C VAL A 206 13.22 -10.25 17.71
N ASP A 207 13.59 -11.53 17.61
CA ASP A 207 13.84 -12.19 16.32
C ASP A 207 12.60 -12.18 15.41
N MET A 208 11.40 -12.36 15.99
CA MET A 208 10.14 -12.26 15.23
C MET A 208 9.91 -10.85 14.72
N VAL A 209 10.12 -9.81 15.53
CA VAL A 209 10.01 -8.40 15.12
C VAL A 209 11.06 -8.06 14.06
N GLU A 210 12.29 -8.56 14.17
CA GLU A 210 13.36 -8.34 13.19
C GLU A 210 13.03 -8.96 11.83
N ARG A 211 12.44 -10.15 11.82
CA ARG A 211 11.98 -10.78 10.57
C ARG A 211 10.94 -9.92 9.85
N LEU A 212 9.98 -9.34 10.56
CA LEU A 212 9.03 -8.38 9.96
C LEU A 212 9.74 -7.13 9.46
N LEU A 213 10.62 -6.54 10.25
CA LEU A 213 11.38 -5.34 9.87
C LEU A 213 12.23 -5.57 8.62
N ALA A 214 12.83 -6.75 8.46
CA ALA A 214 13.59 -7.10 7.26
C ALA A 214 12.75 -7.02 5.97
N THR A 215 11.43 -7.20 6.07
CA THR A 215 10.53 -7.11 4.90
C THR A 215 10.15 -5.67 4.53
N SER A 216 10.37 -4.68 5.40
CA SER A 216 9.80 -3.33 5.28
C SER A 216 10.27 -2.58 4.03
N SER A 217 11.56 -2.69 3.69
CA SER A 217 12.12 -2.04 2.50
C SER A 217 11.49 -2.56 1.21
N GLY A 218 11.45 -3.89 1.03
CA GLY A 218 10.83 -4.54 -0.13
C GLY A 218 9.33 -4.33 -0.17
N GLY A 219 8.65 -4.44 0.98
CA GLY A 219 7.21 -4.24 1.08
C GLY A 219 6.78 -2.82 0.70
N ARG A 220 7.55 -1.79 1.11
CA ARG A 220 7.30 -0.41 0.70
C ARG A 220 7.44 -0.24 -0.81
N ILE A 221 8.47 -0.83 -1.41
CA ILE A 221 8.67 -0.78 -2.86
C ILE A 221 7.53 -1.48 -3.61
N VAL A 222 7.09 -2.64 -3.14
CA VAL A 222 5.98 -3.39 -3.73
C VAL A 222 4.67 -2.56 -3.70
N ARG A 223 4.45 -1.76 -2.66
CA ARG A 223 3.27 -0.89 -2.49
C ARG A 223 3.38 0.41 -3.29
N GLU A 224 4.47 1.17 -3.12
CA GLU A 224 4.62 2.54 -3.63
C GLU A 224 5.26 2.59 -5.01
N GLY A 225 5.95 1.53 -5.39
CA GLY A 225 6.81 1.48 -6.56
C GLY A 225 8.24 1.97 -6.27
N LEU A 226 9.18 1.46 -7.04
CA LEU A 226 10.58 1.88 -7.01
C LEU A 226 10.74 3.13 -7.87
N LYS A 227 10.93 4.29 -7.25
CA LYS A 227 11.16 5.56 -7.97
C LYS A 227 12.45 5.47 -8.75
N THR A 228 12.33 5.37 -10.07
CA THR A 228 13.44 5.10 -10.97
C THR A 228 13.62 6.23 -11.96
N VAL A 229 14.86 6.69 -12.13
CA VAL A 229 15.23 7.66 -13.15
C VAL A 229 16.18 7.02 -14.16
N ILE A 230 15.94 7.29 -15.46
CA ILE A 230 16.80 6.83 -16.57
C ILE A 230 17.63 8.01 -17.04
N ILE A 231 18.94 7.92 -16.92
CA ILE A 231 19.88 8.98 -17.28
C ILE A 231 20.95 8.49 -18.26
N GLY A 232 21.62 9.42 -18.90
CA GLY A 232 22.68 9.18 -19.87
C GLY A 232 22.66 10.26 -20.96
N LYS A 233 23.70 10.31 -21.77
CA LYS A 233 23.82 11.29 -22.86
C LYS A 233 22.75 11.12 -23.94
N PRO A 234 22.58 12.09 -24.85
CA PRO A 234 21.74 11.92 -26.03
C PRO A 234 22.21 10.72 -26.88
N ASN A 235 21.26 10.04 -27.50
CA ASN A 235 21.49 8.92 -28.43
C ASN A 235 22.18 7.65 -27.86
N VAL A 236 22.26 7.49 -26.53
CA VAL A 236 22.75 6.24 -25.90
C VAL A 236 21.67 5.14 -25.87
N GLY A 237 20.39 5.49 -26.09
CA GLY A 237 19.28 4.54 -26.15
C GLY A 237 18.28 4.65 -24.98
N LYS A 238 18.21 5.78 -24.26
CA LYS A 238 17.25 5.98 -23.16
C LYS A 238 15.79 5.78 -23.58
N SER A 239 15.37 6.45 -24.66
CA SER A 239 13.99 6.32 -25.19
C SER A 239 13.73 4.91 -25.73
N SER A 240 14.74 4.24 -26.29
CA SER A 240 14.62 2.85 -26.72
C SER A 240 14.45 1.90 -25.53
N LEU A 241 15.19 2.13 -24.43
CA LEU A 241 15.04 1.37 -23.19
C LEU A 241 13.65 1.56 -22.60
N LEU A 242 13.20 2.81 -22.50
CA LEU A 242 11.85 3.11 -22.03
C LEU A 242 10.78 2.39 -22.86
N ASN A 243 10.88 2.46 -24.19
CA ASN A 243 9.94 1.81 -25.08
C ASN A 243 9.98 0.27 -24.98
N ALA A 244 11.18 -0.32 -24.80
CA ALA A 244 11.32 -1.76 -24.60
C ALA A 244 10.65 -2.20 -23.28
N LEU A 245 10.93 -1.50 -22.18
CA LEU A 245 10.31 -1.75 -20.89
C LEU A 245 8.77 -1.60 -20.91
N LEU A 246 8.26 -0.59 -21.63
CA LEU A 246 6.81 -0.36 -21.77
C LEU A 246 6.12 -1.41 -22.66
N ARG A 247 6.80 -1.97 -23.65
CA ARG A 247 6.22 -2.99 -24.55
C ARG A 247 6.00 -4.32 -23.84
N GLU A 248 6.97 -4.75 -23.06
CA GLU A 248 6.93 -6.06 -22.40
C GLU A 248 6.11 -6.04 -21.10
N ASN A 249 6.11 -4.92 -20.37
CA ASN A 249 5.69 -4.89 -18.96
C ASN A 249 4.73 -3.74 -18.62
N ARG A 250 3.91 -3.27 -19.56
CA ARG A 250 3.01 -2.13 -19.31
C ARG A 250 1.99 -2.47 -18.23
N ALA A 251 2.16 -1.91 -17.04
CA ALA A 251 1.09 -1.85 -16.07
C ALA A 251 -0.08 -1.06 -16.68
N ILE A 252 -1.31 -1.53 -16.48
CA ILE A 252 -2.51 -0.82 -16.91
C ILE A 252 -2.53 0.52 -16.18
N VAL A 253 -2.16 1.59 -16.88
CA VAL A 253 -2.32 2.96 -16.38
C VAL A 253 -3.81 3.25 -16.39
N THR A 254 -4.47 3.11 -15.27
CA THR A 254 -5.79 3.70 -15.09
C THR A 254 -5.55 5.18 -14.81
N GLU A 255 -5.85 6.02 -15.80
CA GLU A 255 -6.09 7.43 -15.54
C GLU A 255 -7.25 7.50 -14.53
N VAL A 256 -6.95 7.87 -13.29
CA VAL A 256 -8.00 8.18 -12.31
C VAL A 256 -8.52 9.56 -12.68
N PRO A 257 -9.75 9.69 -13.21
CA PRO A 257 -10.30 11.00 -13.52
C PRO A 257 -10.43 11.82 -12.24
N GLY A 258 -9.77 12.97 -12.18
CA GLY A 258 -9.85 13.89 -11.02
C GLY A 258 -8.52 14.42 -10.49
N THR A 259 -7.37 13.85 -10.90
CA THR A 259 -6.04 14.32 -10.47
C THR A 259 -5.33 15.11 -11.58
N THR A 260 -5.98 16.14 -12.12
CA THR A 260 -5.52 16.91 -13.29
C THR A 260 -4.36 17.87 -13.02
N ARG A 261 -3.56 17.68 -11.97
CA ARG A 261 -2.40 18.55 -11.67
C ARG A 261 -1.08 17.82 -11.43
N ASP A 262 -1.08 16.48 -11.40
CA ASP A 262 0.15 15.75 -11.15
C ASP A 262 0.75 15.23 -12.46
N VAL A 263 2.08 15.26 -12.52
CA VAL A 263 2.93 14.74 -13.60
C VAL A 263 2.42 13.35 -14.01
N ILE A 264 2.26 13.10 -15.30
CA ILE A 264 1.87 11.77 -15.81
C ILE A 264 2.97 10.80 -15.39
N GLU A 265 2.69 10.03 -14.35
CA GLU A 265 3.59 9.00 -13.83
C GLU A 265 3.32 7.69 -14.56
N GLU A 266 4.36 7.11 -15.12
CA GLU A 266 4.26 5.81 -15.77
C GLU A 266 4.79 4.72 -14.83
N TYR A 267 3.98 3.67 -14.66
CA TYR A 267 4.35 2.49 -13.90
C TYR A 267 4.66 1.35 -14.86
N ILE A 268 5.78 0.67 -14.62
CA ILE A 268 6.21 -0.53 -15.34
C ILE A 268 6.29 -1.67 -14.33
N ASN A 269 5.70 -2.82 -14.64
CA ASN A 269 5.76 -3.99 -13.75
C ASN A 269 6.93 -4.91 -14.17
N LEU A 270 8.02 -4.92 -13.41
CA LEU A 270 9.14 -5.83 -13.62
C LEU A 270 9.11 -6.97 -12.59
N LYS A 271 8.77 -8.18 -13.02
CA LYS A 271 8.68 -9.38 -12.16
C LYS A 271 7.88 -9.16 -10.86
N GLY A 272 6.80 -8.37 -10.95
CA GLY A 272 5.95 -8.06 -9.81
C GLY A 272 6.35 -6.79 -9.03
N ILE A 273 7.49 -6.17 -9.34
CA ILE A 273 7.94 -4.92 -8.75
C ILE A 273 7.45 -3.77 -9.63
N PRO A 274 6.64 -2.83 -9.12
CA PRO A 274 6.25 -1.64 -9.86
C PRO A 274 7.41 -0.64 -9.88
N LEU A 275 7.92 -0.34 -11.07
CA LEU A 275 8.84 0.76 -11.31
C LEU A 275 8.04 2.02 -11.58
N ARG A 276 8.24 3.05 -10.79
CA ARG A 276 7.68 4.39 -11.00
C ARG A 276 8.71 5.23 -11.73
N LEU A 277 8.51 5.41 -13.04
CA LEU A 277 9.42 6.21 -13.86
C LEU A 277 9.19 7.70 -13.61
N MET A 278 10.27 8.40 -13.27
CA MET A 278 10.26 9.85 -13.06
C MET A 278 10.68 10.54 -14.36
N ASP A 279 9.93 11.59 -14.77
CA ASP A 279 10.22 12.44 -15.94
C ASP A 279 10.16 11.72 -17.30
N THR A 280 9.06 11.03 -17.58
CA THR A 280 8.84 10.43 -18.91
C THR A 280 8.62 11.47 -20.03
N ALA A 281 8.19 12.68 -19.71
CA ALA A 281 8.00 13.77 -20.69
C ALA A 281 9.33 14.22 -21.32
N GLY A 282 10.40 14.36 -20.54
CA GLY A 282 11.72 14.68 -21.02
C GLY A 282 12.39 13.56 -21.85
N LEU A 283 11.91 12.33 -21.70
CA LEU A 283 12.38 11.17 -22.47
C LEU A 283 11.64 11.00 -23.80
N ARG A 284 10.45 11.60 -23.96
CA ARG A 284 9.62 11.52 -25.18
C ARG A 284 9.81 12.69 -26.14
N GLU A 285 10.16 13.87 -25.63
CA GLU A 285 10.36 15.08 -26.43
C GLU A 285 11.86 15.28 -26.71
N THR A 286 12.24 15.07 -27.95
CA THR A 286 13.40 15.51 -28.73
C THR A 286 14.74 15.88 -28.03
N ASP A 287 15.78 15.42 -28.67
CA ASP A 287 17.22 15.50 -28.43
C ASP A 287 17.83 16.91 -28.14
N ASP A 288 17.08 18.02 -28.23
CA ASP A 288 17.64 19.40 -28.26
C ASP A 288 17.44 20.23 -26.98
N LEU A 289 16.75 19.75 -25.94
CA LEU A 289 16.47 20.53 -24.71
C LEU A 289 17.48 20.31 -23.57
N VAL A 290 18.58 19.60 -23.81
CA VAL A 290 19.54 19.21 -22.75
C VAL A 290 20.57 20.32 -22.41
N GLU A 291 20.67 21.38 -23.19
CA GLU A 291 21.80 22.33 -23.04
C GLU A 291 21.64 23.42 -21.97
N SER A 292 20.46 23.74 -21.45
CA SER A 292 20.34 24.83 -20.45
C SER A 292 19.34 24.66 -19.30
N ILE A 293 18.41 23.71 -19.37
CA ILE A 293 17.41 23.49 -18.30
C ILE A 293 17.66 22.14 -17.58
N GLY A 294 18.54 21.27 -18.13
CA GLY A 294 18.70 19.87 -17.75
C GLY A 294 19.34 19.64 -16.38
N VAL A 295 20.35 20.40 -15.98
CA VAL A 295 21.15 20.05 -14.79
C VAL A 295 20.38 20.26 -13.49
N GLU A 296 19.57 21.30 -13.40
CA GLU A 296 18.86 21.63 -12.15
C GLU A 296 17.60 20.76 -11.95
N LYS A 297 16.81 20.52 -12.99
CA LYS A 297 15.67 19.58 -12.95
C LYS A 297 16.14 18.14 -12.76
N THR A 298 17.16 17.71 -13.47
CA THR A 298 17.76 16.36 -13.31
C THR A 298 18.24 16.15 -11.87
N ARG A 299 18.78 17.18 -11.21
CA ARG A 299 19.22 17.13 -9.82
C ARG A 299 18.04 16.90 -8.85
N VAL A 300 16.92 17.60 -9.05
CA VAL A 300 15.70 17.42 -8.22
C VAL A 300 15.12 16.01 -8.39
N TYR A 301 15.08 15.48 -9.61
CA TYR A 301 14.60 14.12 -9.86
C TYR A 301 15.56 13.07 -9.25
N MET A 302 16.87 13.28 -9.35
CA MET A 302 17.87 12.40 -8.72
C MET A 302 17.77 12.42 -7.19
N GLU A 303 17.49 13.58 -6.57
CA GLU A 303 17.34 13.66 -5.12
C GLU A 303 16.23 12.76 -4.60
N ASN A 304 15.15 12.61 -5.36
CA ASN A 304 13.96 11.83 -5.01
C ASN A 304 13.95 10.39 -5.55
N ALA A 305 14.94 10.01 -6.38
CA ALA A 305 15.02 8.67 -6.95
C ALA A 305 15.56 7.65 -5.95
N ASP A 306 14.93 6.46 -5.92
CA ASP A 306 15.39 5.29 -5.18
C ASP A 306 16.40 4.48 -5.99
N LEU A 307 16.30 4.52 -7.33
CA LEU A 307 17.16 3.82 -8.27
C LEU A 307 17.52 4.70 -9.48
N VAL A 308 18.76 4.65 -9.89
CA VAL A 308 19.26 5.29 -11.11
C VAL A 308 19.65 4.22 -12.13
N LEU A 309 19.09 4.30 -13.34
CA LEU A 309 19.51 3.51 -14.48
C LEU A 309 20.38 4.39 -15.39
N LEU A 310 21.70 4.21 -15.33
CA LEU A 310 22.66 4.93 -16.17
C LEU A 310 22.88 4.18 -17.47
N VAL A 311 22.48 4.78 -18.60
CA VAL A 311 22.66 4.19 -19.94
C VAL A 311 23.90 4.77 -20.60
N LEU A 312 24.85 3.91 -20.99
CA LEU A 312 26.09 4.22 -21.70
C LEU A 312 26.12 3.54 -23.07
N ASP A 313 26.88 4.10 -24.01
CA ASP A 313 27.09 3.56 -25.36
C ASP A 313 28.38 2.73 -25.41
N ALA A 314 28.24 1.43 -25.62
CA ALA A 314 29.38 0.51 -25.71
C ALA A 314 30.40 0.90 -26.80
N ALA A 315 29.94 1.52 -27.91
CA ALA A 315 30.77 1.84 -29.04
C ALA A 315 31.65 3.09 -28.86
N ARG A 316 31.57 3.75 -27.69
CA ARG A 316 32.31 5.00 -27.40
C ARG A 316 33.04 4.91 -26.06
N PRO A 317 34.26 5.45 -25.95
CA PRO A 317 34.92 5.60 -24.64
C PRO A 317 34.17 6.61 -23.77
N LEU A 318 34.34 6.52 -22.44
CA LEU A 318 33.76 7.46 -21.50
C LEU A 318 34.20 8.90 -21.78
N SER A 319 33.27 9.78 -22.01
CA SER A 319 33.51 11.21 -22.19
C SER A 319 33.62 11.93 -20.84
N LYS A 320 33.98 13.22 -20.87
CA LYS A 320 33.97 14.09 -19.68
C LYS A 320 32.55 14.22 -19.08
N GLU A 321 31.52 14.24 -19.92
CA GLU A 321 30.10 14.32 -19.51
C GLU A 321 29.67 13.04 -18.80
N ASP A 322 30.02 11.85 -19.32
CA ASP A 322 29.74 10.56 -18.67
C ASP A 322 30.36 10.51 -17.27
N ARG A 323 31.62 10.95 -17.12
CA ARG A 323 32.30 11.02 -15.83
C ARG A 323 31.63 12.01 -14.87
N ALA A 324 31.15 13.15 -15.37
CA ALA A 324 30.39 14.10 -14.56
C ALA A 324 29.06 13.51 -14.06
N ILE A 325 28.36 12.74 -14.90
CA ILE A 325 27.14 12.03 -14.49
C ILE A 325 27.47 11.00 -13.42
N LEU A 326 28.51 10.18 -13.59
CA LEU A 326 28.96 9.20 -12.59
C LEU A 326 29.28 9.87 -11.24
N ASP A 327 29.92 11.04 -11.25
CA ASP A 327 30.23 11.79 -10.02
C ASP A 327 28.97 12.32 -9.30
N ILE A 328 27.92 12.69 -10.05
CA ILE A 328 26.65 13.17 -9.49
C ILE A 328 25.89 12.04 -8.79
N ILE A 329 25.90 10.83 -9.36
CA ILE A 329 25.11 9.69 -8.86
C ILE A 329 25.87 8.79 -7.88
N LYS A 330 27.10 9.13 -7.50
CA LYS A 330 28.00 8.29 -6.69
C LYS A 330 27.39 7.81 -5.37
N ASP A 331 26.52 8.61 -4.75
CA ASP A 331 25.86 8.31 -3.48
C ASP A 331 24.46 7.70 -3.67
N LYS A 332 24.11 7.36 -4.92
CA LYS A 332 22.80 6.78 -5.27
C LYS A 332 22.93 5.30 -5.61
N ARG A 333 21.87 4.55 -5.31
CA ARG A 333 21.76 3.16 -5.78
C ARG A 333 21.60 3.17 -7.30
N SER A 334 22.59 2.64 -8.02
CA SER A 334 22.68 2.77 -9.47
C SER A 334 22.92 1.44 -10.14
N ILE A 335 22.36 1.25 -11.35
CA ILE A 335 22.66 0.15 -12.27
C ILE A 335 23.20 0.78 -13.54
N VAL A 336 24.35 0.31 -14.02
CA VAL A 336 24.96 0.77 -15.25
C VAL A 336 24.56 -0.16 -16.40
N LEU A 337 23.95 0.41 -17.43
CA LEU A 337 23.48 -0.28 -18.61
C LEU A 337 24.38 0.07 -19.80
N ILE A 338 25.26 -0.83 -20.20
CA ILE A 338 26.13 -0.68 -21.36
C ILE A 338 25.33 -1.16 -22.58
N ASN A 339 24.74 -0.20 -23.30
CA ASN A 339 23.90 -0.48 -24.47
C ASN A 339 24.70 -0.50 -25.78
N LYS A 340 24.12 -1.04 -26.85
CA LYS A 340 24.70 -1.19 -28.20
C LYS A 340 25.86 -2.16 -28.24
N THR A 341 25.80 -3.22 -27.45
CA THR A 341 26.84 -4.28 -27.45
C THR A 341 26.86 -5.12 -28.75
N ASP A 342 25.93 -4.87 -29.67
CA ASP A 342 25.95 -5.36 -31.05
C ASP A 342 26.97 -4.65 -31.93
N LEU A 343 27.51 -3.52 -31.48
CA LEU A 343 28.58 -2.77 -32.16
C LEU A 343 29.97 -3.12 -31.57
N GLU A 344 31.03 -2.60 -32.21
CA GLU A 344 32.41 -2.75 -31.69
C GLU A 344 32.55 -2.05 -30.33
N ILE A 345 32.89 -2.79 -29.27
CA ILE A 345 33.01 -2.29 -27.90
C ILE A 345 34.30 -1.46 -27.78
N ARG A 346 34.17 -0.19 -27.40
CA ARG A 346 35.28 0.75 -27.18
C ARG A 346 35.29 1.35 -25.78
N LEU A 347 34.22 1.10 -25.00
CA LEU A 347 34.09 1.54 -23.60
C LEU A 347 34.97 0.64 -22.72
N ASP A 348 35.86 1.25 -21.92
CA ASP A 348 36.59 0.52 -20.88
C ASP A 348 35.72 0.46 -19.60
N GLU A 349 35.15 -0.70 -19.34
CA GLU A 349 34.30 -0.96 -18.20
C GLU A 349 35.05 -0.83 -16.87
N ARG A 350 36.35 -1.04 -16.83
CA ARG A 350 37.17 -0.94 -15.62
C ARG A 350 37.16 0.46 -15.03
N GLU A 351 37.03 1.50 -15.86
CA GLU A 351 36.89 2.86 -15.37
C GLU A 351 35.66 3.04 -14.46
N ILE A 352 34.65 2.16 -14.58
CA ILE A 352 33.41 2.18 -13.78
C ILE A 352 33.52 1.21 -12.62
N THR A 353 33.87 -0.06 -12.90
CA THR A 353 33.85 -1.13 -11.89
C THR A 353 34.96 -0.95 -10.83
N ASP A 354 36.10 -0.38 -11.16
CA ASP A 354 37.17 -0.09 -10.19
C ASP A 354 36.78 1.07 -9.27
N ARG A 355 35.94 2.00 -9.74
CA ARG A 355 35.53 3.19 -8.97
C ARG A 355 34.26 2.97 -8.19
N TYR A 356 33.32 2.16 -8.71
CA TYR A 356 32.01 1.87 -8.13
C TYR A 356 31.72 0.36 -8.16
N PRO A 357 32.46 -0.43 -7.37
CA PRO A 357 32.37 -1.90 -7.41
C PRO A 357 31.00 -2.43 -6.95
N GLU A 358 30.22 -1.62 -6.22
CA GLU A 358 28.90 -1.96 -5.76
C GLU A 358 27.80 -1.79 -6.82
N TRP A 359 28.09 -1.13 -7.95
CA TRP A 359 27.11 -0.93 -9.01
C TRP A 359 27.08 -2.12 -9.97
N PRO A 360 25.91 -2.79 -10.12
CA PRO A 360 25.76 -3.80 -11.16
C PRO A 360 25.96 -3.19 -12.55
N VAL A 361 26.73 -3.89 -13.40
CA VAL A 361 26.92 -3.53 -14.80
C VAL A 361 26.23 -4.57 -15.67
N ILE A 362 25.35 -4.12 -16.57
CA ILE A 362 24.57 -4.98 -17.46
C ILE A 362 24.86 -4.62 -18.89
N HIS A 363 25.28 -5.60 -19.69
CA HIS A 363 25.48 -5.47 -21.11
C HIS A 363 24.16 -5.73 -21.85
N MET A 364 23.76 -4.80 -22.73
CA MET A 364 22.51 -4.92 -23.47
C MET A 364 22.65 -4.49 -24.93
N SER A 365 21.75 -5.00 -25.74
CA SER A 365 21.47 -4.52 -27.09
C SER A 365 19.96 -4.47 -27.30
N LEU A 366 19.41 -3.27 -27.23
CA LEU A 366 17.96 -3.07 -27.40
C LEU A 366 17.48 -3.36 -28.84
N VAL A 367 18.40 -3.36 -29.82
CA VAL A 367 18.11 -3.73 -31.20
C VAL A 367 17.99 -5.26 -31.37
N GLN A 368 18.70 -6.02 -30.53
CA GLN A 368 18.72 -7.48 -30.56
C GLN A 368 17.88 -8.09 -29.40
N ASP A 369 17.12 -7.29 -28.66
CA ASP A 369 16.31 -7.69 -27.49
C ASP A 369 17.15 -8.50 -26.47
N ARG A 370 18.37 -8.04 -26.14
CA ARG A 370 19.28 -8.68 -25.19
C ARG A 370 19.50 -7.80 -23.96
N GLY A 371 19.53 -8.43 -22.78
CA GLY A 371 19.90 -7.80 -21.52
C GLY A 371 18.72 -7.28 -20.68
N LEU A 372 17.49 -7.30 -21.17
CA LEU A 372 16.30 -6.89 -20.40
C LEU A 372 16.04 -7.87 -19.25
N ASP A 373 16.10 -9.18 -19.49
CA ASP A 373 15.95 -10.21 -18.44
C ASP A 373 16.97 -10.03 -17.31
N ALA A 374 18.25 -9.72 -17.67
CA ALA A 374 19.30 -9.46 -16.69
C ALA A 374 19.02 -8.20 -15.86
N LEU A 375 18.44 -7.16 -16.47
CA LEU A 375 18.02 -5.96 -15.76
C LEU A 375 16.88 -6.27 -14.78
N GLU A 376 15.89 -7.03 -15.21
CA GLU A 376 14.77 -7.47 -14.35
C GLU A 376 15.25 -8.29 -13.16
N ASP A 377 16.14 -9.27 -13.39
CA ASP A 377 16.74 -10.08 -12.33
C ASP A 377 17.56 -9.25 -11.35
N THR A 378 18.32 -8.30 -11.87
CA THR A 378 19.15 -7.41 -11.04
C THR A 378 18.28 -6.52 -10.17
N ILE A 379 17.21 -5.92 -10.71
CA ILE A 379 16.28 -5.11 -9.95
C ILE A 379 15.57 -5.96 -8.89
N TYR A 380 15.11 -7.17 -9.26
CA TYR A 380 14.48 -8.08 -8.32
C TYR A 380 15.40 -8.43 -7.15
N ASN A 381 16.63 -8.82 -7.42
CA ASN A 381 17.62 -9.15 -6.39
C ASN A 381 17.98 -7.93 -5.53
N LEU A 382 18.00 -6.74 -6.12
CA LEU A 382 18.31 -5.50 -5.43
C LEU A 382 17.19 -5.09 -4.42
N VAL A 383 15.93 -5.42 -4.73
CA VAL A 383 14.79 -5.16 -3.85
C VAL A 383 14.66 -6.24 -2.76
N PHE A 384 15.00 -7.49 -3.08
CA PHE A 384 14.86 -8.65 -2.20
C PHE A 384 16.21 -9.30 -1.83
N SER A 385 17.29 -8.50 -1.68
CA SER A 385 18.67 -8.95 -1.44
C SER A 385 18.88 -9.78 -0.16
N ASP A 386 17.98 -9.74 0.82
CA ASP A 386 18.13 -10.39 2.11
C ASP A 386 17.49 -11.78 2.22
N GLY A 387 17.33 -12.49 1.10
CA GLY A 387 16.88 -13.91 1.14
C GLY A 387 15.38 -14.11 1.39
N ILE A 388 14.59 -13.06 1.45
CA ILE A 388 13.14 -13.12 1.55
C ILE A 388 12.59 -13.45 0.16
N ARG A 389 12.56 -14.72 -0.19
CA ARG A 389 11.82 -15.20 -1.37
C ARG A 389 10.33 -15.14 -1.05
N SER A 390 9.67 -14.18 -1.60
CA SER A 390 8.47 -13.52 -1.13
C SER A 390 7.14 -14.14 -1.56
N SER A 391 7.02 -15.41 -1.88
CA SER A 391 5.68 -15.86 -2.25
C SER A 391 4.71 -16.03 -1.08
N ASP A 392 5.21 -16.22 0.16
CA ASP A 392 4.38 -16.55 1.33
C ASP A 392 4.72 -15.77 2.61
N ALA A 393 5.66 -14.84 2.56
CA ALA A 393 6.07 -14.09 3.73
C ALA A 393 5.13 -12.89 3.98
N VAL A 394 4.70 -12.71 5.23
CA VAL A 394 4.02 -11.49 5.69
C VAL A 394 4.95 -10.31 5.49
N MET A 395 4.51 -9.28 4.76
CA MET A 395 5.33 -8.11 4.45
C MET A 395 4.81 -6.85 5.15
N VAL A 396 5.73 -6.06 5.67
CA VAL A 396 5.45 -4.72 6.19
C VAL A 396 5.55 -3.71 5.04
N THR A 397 4.46 -3.06 4.70
CA THR A 397 4.38 -2.17 3.52
C THR A 397 4.32 -0.69 3.88
N ARG A 398 4.09 -0.36 5.17
CA ARG A 398 3.85 1.02 5.61
C ARG A 398 4.90 1.50 6.59
N VAL A 399 5.30 2.76 6.43
CA VAL A 399 6.26 3.43 7.33
C VAL A 399 5.74 3.46 8.78
N ARG A 400 4.42 3.64 8.96
CA ARG A 400 3.78 3.60 10.28
C ARG A 400 4.04 2.26 10.99
N HIS A 401 3.83 1.14 10.29
CA HIS A 401 4.08 -0.20 10.84
C HIS A 401 5.56 -0.42 11.15
N GLU A 402 6.44 0.01 10.24
CA GLU A 402 7.90 -0.06 10.43
C GLU A 402 8.34 0.71 11.68
N ASP A 403 7.79 1.91 11.89
CA ASP A 403 8.11 2.74 13.08
C ASP A 403 7.63 2.08 14.37
N CYS A 404 6.41 1.54 14.40
CA CYS A 404 5.88 0.79 15.53
C CYS A 404 6.77 -0.43 15.86
N LEU A 405 7.16 -1.21 14.85
CA LEU A 405 8.06 -2.36 15.02
C LEU A 405 9.45 -1.95 15.53
N LYS A 406 10.01 -0.82 15.04
CA LYS A 406 11.28 -0.28 15.55
C LYS A 406 11.19 0.13 17.02
N ARG A 407 10.07 0.74 17.42
CA ARG A 407 9.81 1.09 18.83
C ARG A 407 9.69 -0.18 19.69
N ALA A 408 8.91 -1.16 19.25
CA ALA A 408 8.79 -2.44 19.92
C ALA A 408 10.15 -3.14 20.08
N LYS A 409 10.96 -3.23 19.00
CA LYS A 409 12.32 -3.79 19.04
C LYS A 409 13.21 -3.08 20.05
N ARG A 410 13.16 -1.74 20.11
CA ARG A 410 13.94 -0.94 21.07
C ARG A 410 13.55 -1.28 22.51
N SER A 411 12.26 -1.27 22.82
CA SER A 411 11.75 -1.59 24.15
C SER A 411 12.11 -3.01 24.58
N LEU A 412 11.99 -4.02 23.69
CA LEU A 412 12.44 -5.38 23.96
C LEU A 412 13.95 -5.47 24.19
N GLY A 413 14.74 -4.68 23.46
CA GLY A 413 16.18 -4.56 23.67
C GLY A 413 16.52 -3.95 25.04
N ASP A 414 15.73 -2.99 25.52
CA ASP A 414 15.86 -2.40 26.85
C ASP A 414 15.52 -3.42 27.94
N ALA A 415 14.43 -4.19 27.76
CA ALA A 415 14.04 -5.30 28.62
C ALA A 415 15.16 -6.35 28.77
N ILE A 416 15.78 -6.76 27.65
CA ILE A 416 16.92 -7.69 27.65
C ILE A 416 18.11 -7.11 28.42
N ARG A 417 18.42 -5.82 28.27
CA ARG A 417 19.49 -5.15 28.96
C ARG A 417 19.22 -5.09 30.49
N ALA A 418 17.98 -4.76 30.85
CA ALA A 418 17.55 -4.73 32.25
C ALA A 418 17.66 -6.11 32.91
N MET A 419 17.20 -7.17 32.25
CA MET A 419 17.33 -8.54 32.72
C MET A 419 18.80 -8.98 32.92
N LYS A 420 19.67 -8.69 31.92
CA LYS A 420 21.10 -9.01 31.99
C LYS A 420 21.83 -8.19 33.06
N GLY A 421 21.43 -6.95 33.29
CA GLY A 421 22.01 -6.06 34.28
C GLY A 421 21.61 -6.37 35.72
N GLY A 422 20.77 -7.37 35.96
CA GLY A 422 20.31 -7.73 37.30
C GLY A 422 19.30 -6.72 37.87
N LEU A 423 18.66 -5.89 37.03
CA LEU A 423 17.65 -4.96 37.52
C LEU A 423 16.40 -5.71 38.03
N PRO A 424 15.67 -5.09 38.97
CA PRO A 424 14.39 -5.64 39.44
C PRO A 424 13.44 -5.97 38.29
N VAL A 425 12.72 -7.08 38.43
CA VAL A 425 11.89 -7.65 37.33
C VAL A 425 10.67 -6.74 37.01
N ASP A 426 10.22 -5.96 38.01
CA ASP A 426 9.16 -4.95 37.84
C ASP A 426 9.52 -3.87 36.79
N LEU A 427 10.80 -3.49 36.72
CA LEU A 427 11.27 -2.54 35.68
C LEU A 427 11.23 -3.15 34.28
N VAL A 428 11.43 -4.46 34.14
CA VAL A 428 11.35 -5.16 32.87
C VAL A 428 9.91 -5.12 32.30
N SER A 429 8.90 -5.19 33.20
CA SER A 429 7.49 -5.16 32.76
C SER A 429 7.13 -3.87 32.03
N ILE A 430 7.75 -2.74 32.36
CA ILE A 430 7.52 -1.45 31.71
C ILE A 430 7.92 -1.51 30.22
N ASP A 431 9.09 -2.09 29.96
CA ASP A 431 9.61 -2.19 28.58
C ASP A 431 8.81 -3.19 27.75
N ILE A 432 8.40 -4.32 28.35
CA ILE A 432 7.52 -5.31 27.66
C ILE A 432 6.16 -4.68 27.34
N LYS A 433 5.59 -3.92 28.28
CA LYS A 433 4.32 -3.21 28.07
C LYS A 433 4.44 -2.17 26.94
N ALA A 434 5.52 -1.40 26.91
CA ALA A 434 5.78 -0.44 25.84
C ALA A 434 5.90 -1.12 24.47
N ALA A 435 6.48 -2.32 24.41
CA ALA A 435 6.55 -3.11 23.19
C ALA A 435 5.14 -3.59 22.74
N LEU A 436 4.31 -4.08 23.67
CA LEU A 436 2.93 -4.48 23.42
C LEU A 436 2.09 -3.30 22.90
N GLU A 437 2.22 -2.12 23.52
CA GLU A 437 1.53 -0.91 23.09
C GLU A 437 1.93 -0.52 21.65
N ALA A 438 3.22 -0.55 21.33
CA ALA A 438 3.71 -0.25 19.99
C ALA A 438 3.20 -1.24 18.94
N LEU A 439 3.10 -2.54 19.25
CA LEU A 439 2.53 -3.53 18.35
C LEU A 439 1.02 -3.35 18.19
N GLY A 440 0.31 -3.03 19.28
CA GLY A 440 -1.14 -2.76 19.27
C GLY A 440 -1.53 -1.55 18.43
N GLU A 441 -0.66 -0.55 18.29
CA GLU A 441 -0.90 0.58 17.38
C GLU A 441 -0.99 0.15 15.90
N ILE A 442 -0.36 -0.95 15.50
CA ILE A 442 -0.43 -1.44 14.11
C ILE A 442 -1.84 -1.94 13.80
N THR A 443 -2.42 -2.73 14.70
CA THR A 443 -3.76 -3.31 14.57
C THR A 443 -4.86 -2.35 15.01
N GLY A 444 -4.52 -1.27 15.71
CA GLY A 444 -5.47 -0.26 16.16
C GLY A 444 -6.01 -0.50 17.57
N ASP A 445 -5.42 -1.42 18.36
CA ASP A 445 -5.89 -1.72 19.73
C ASP A 445 -5.72 -0.53 20.69
N ASN A 446 -4.65 0.27 20.48
CA ASN A 446 -4.27 1.39 21.35
C ASN A 446 -4.02 2.67 20.53
N ILE A 447 -4.93 3.01 19.63
CA ILE A 447 -4.76 4.15 18.73
C ILE A 447 -5.71 5.30 19.12
N THR A 448 -5.26 6.54 18.94
CA THR A 448 -6.10 7.71 19.17
C THR A 448 -7.05 7.94 17.98
N GLU A 449 -8.22 8.53 18.26
CA GLU A 449 -9.22 8.88 17.24
C GLU A 449 -8.61 9.77 16.15
N GLU A 450 -7.74 10.71 16.51
CA GLU A 450 -7.06 11.61 15.56
C GLU A 450 -6.21 10.86 14.51
N ILE A 451 -5.53 9.79 14.92
CA ILE A 451 -4.72 8.97 13.99
C ILE A 451 -5.64 8.15 13.08
N VAL A 452 -6.73 7.60 13.63
CA VAL A 452 -7.76 6.90 12.85
C VAL A 452 -8.33 7.83 11.79
N ASP A 453 -8.78 9.02 12.17
CA ASP A 453 -9.33 10.01 11.25
C ASP A 453 -8.35 10.40 10.15
N ARG A 454 -7.08 10.59 10.50
CA ARG A 454 -6.04 10.91 9.52
C ARG A 454 -5.80 9.78 8.52
N ILE A 455 -5.84 8.52 8.97
CA ILE A 455 -5.66 7.37 8.07
C ILE A 455 -6.84 7.28 7.09
N PHE A 456 -8.08 7.48 7.56
CA PHE A 456 -9.26 7.37 6.72
C PHE A 456 -9.50 8.59 5.82
N ALA A 457 -8.94 9.75 6.14
CA ALA A 457 -9.04 10.95 5.28
C ALA A 457 -8.40 10.76 3.89
N ASP A 458 -7.43 9.85 3.76
CA ASP A 458 -6.77 9.52 2.49
C ASP A 458 -7.56 8.49 1.65
N PHE A 459 -8.69 8.00 2.15
CA PHE A 459 -9.50 7.01 1.45
C PHE A 459 -10.45 7.63 0.43
N CYS A 460 -10.89 6.82 -0.52
CA CYS A 460 -11.92 7.23 -1.46
C CYS A 460 -13.29 7.35 -0.78
N ILE A 461 -14.11 8.33 -1.20
CA ILE A 461 -15.53 8.41 -0.82
C ILE A 461 -16.25 7.18 -1.37
N GLY A 462 -17.10 6.54 -0.56
CA GLY A 462 -17.83 5.33 -0.93
C GLY A 462 -17.11 4.01 -0.56
N LYS A 463 -15.96 4.12 0.12
CA LYS A 463 -15.18 3.00 0.68
C LYS A 463 -15.01 3.10 2.19
#